data_028c2a38cd19ec464210fbb54a0f51e4
#
_entry.id   028c2a38cd19ec464210fbb54a0f51e4
#
_cell.length_a   1.000
_cell.length_b   1.000
_cell.length_c   1.000
_cell.angle_alpha   90.00
_cell.angle_beta   90.00
_cell.angle_gamma   90.00
#
_symmetry.space_group_name_H-M   'P 1'
#
loop_
_entity.id
_entity.type
_entity.pdbx_description
1 polymer ?
#
loop_
_entity_poly.entity_id
_entity_poly.type
_entity_poly.pdbx_seq_one_letter_code
_entity_poly.pdbx_strand_id
1 'polypeptide(L)'
;MLDNQTVSQLTAEQRATLLETHPVLEKNYRLPTPMMERTYALIRERVWMKRTGVYLYASPRTGKTTCAEATQALLFSEFPKFHILRIAARRTQRPSDAHMFRLILEGMNHALSKRPTADLLFHNVKADVMVQLAARGGSHFVLIIDEMHRLNDLDLEQLLAVHNALQMEKIGMTTISFAQPEIRERVTGLMTRGQHQLLARFLAEPILFEGCPSVDD
;
A
#
# COMPACT_ATOMS: atom_id res chain seq x y z
N MET A 1 -20.37 23.94 7.18
CA MET A 1 -21.69 23.47 6.67
C MET A 1 -22.48 24.73 6.29
N LEU A 2 -22.77 24.88 5.00
CA LEU A 2 -23.66 25.96 4.57
C LEU A 2 -25.09 25.59 4.99
N ASP A 3 -25.77 26.51 5.66
CA ASP A 3 -27.10 26.28 6.16
C ASP A 3 -28.10 26.13 4.99
N ASN A 4 -29.07 25.23 5.09
CA ASN A 4 -30.06 24.96 4.03
C ASN A 4 -30.81 26.20 3.52
N GLN A 5 -30.89 27.26 4.33
CA GLN A 5 -31.48 28.56 3.96
C GLN A 5 -30.56 29.36 3.01
N THR A 6 -29.23 29.19 3.08
CA THR A 6 -28.27 29.90 2.23
C THR A 6 -28.25 29.33 0.80
N VAL A 7 -28.50 28.03 0.65
CA VAL A 7 -28.51 27.36 -0.67
C VAL A 7 -29.73 27.73 -1.51
N SER A 8 -30.88 28.09 -0.88
CA SER A 8 -32.08 28.48 -1.60
C SER A 8 -32.01 29.88 -2.21
N GLN A 9 -31.05 30.70 -1.78
CA GLN A 9 -30.88 32.10 -2.25
C GLN A 9 -29.83 32.23 -3.38
N LEU A 10 -29.15 31.14 -3.77
CA LEU A 10 -28.15 31.18 -4.82
C LEU A 10 -28.77 31.25 -6.21
N THR A 11 -28.17 32.04 -7.10
CA THR A 11 -28.54 32.06 -8.52
C THR A 11 -28.24 30.71 -9.19
N ALA A 12 -28.87 30.45 -10.34
CA ALA A 12 -28.63 29.22 -11.10
C ALA A 12 -27.13 29.03 -11.46
N GLU A 13 -26.43 30.11 -11.82
CA GLU A 13 -25.00 30.10 -12.14
C GLU A 13 -24.14 29.80 -10.90
N GLN A 14 -24.49 30.42 -9.76
CA GLN A 14 -23.78 30.14 -8.50
C GLN A 14 -23.96 28.70 -8.04
N ARG A 15 -25.15 28.11 -8.24
CA ARG A 15 -25.42 26.71 -7.95
C ARG A 15 -24.64 25.80 -8.88
N ALA A 16 -24.57 26.11 -10.17
CA ALA A 16 -23.79 25.33 -11.15
C ALA A 16 -22.29 25.32 -10.78
N THR A 17 -21.71 26.47 -10.48
CA THR A 17 -20.31 26.61 -10.06
C THR A 17 -20.02 25.84 -8.76
N LEU A 18 -20.93 25.93 -7.76
CA LEU A 18 -20.78 25.18 -6.52
C LEU A 18 -20.90 23.66 -6.73
N LEU A 19 -21.75 23.22 -7.66
CA LEU A 19 -21.86 21.81 -8.01
C LEU A 19 -20.61 21.33 -8.76
N GLU A 20 -20.09 22.11 -9.70
CA GLU A 20 -18.88 21.76 -10.45
C GLU A 20 -17.65 21.62 -9.55
N THR A 21 -17.53 22.42 -8.52
CA THR A 21 -16.40 22.38 -7.56
C THR A 21 -16.70 21.56 -6.30
N HIS A 22 -17.87 20.90 -6.23
CA HIS A 22 -18.26 20.16 -5.04
C HIS A 22 -17.41 18.87 -4.89
N PRO A 23 -16.75 18.65 -3.74
CA PRO A 23 -15.82 17.52 -3.56
C PRO A 23 -16.41 16.14 -3.89
N VAL A 24 -17.74 15.97 -3.70
CA VAL A 24 -18.44 14.71 -4.04
C VAL A 24 -18.48 14.50 -5.55
N LEU A 25 -18.73 15.55 -6.34
CA LEU A 25 -18.77 15.45 -7.81
C LEU A 25 -17.37 15.29 -8.41
N GLU A 26 -16.40 15.99 -7.85
CA GLU A 26 -14.98 15.82 -8.20
C GLU A 26 -14.40 14.50 -7.69
N LYS A 27 -15.16 13.73 -6.89
CA LYS A 27 -14.69 12.50 -6.22
C LYS A 27 -13.41 12.72 -5.39
N ASN A 28 -13.18 13.95 -4.95
CA ASN A 28 -12.03 14.37 -4.16
C ASN A 28 -12.41 14.52 -2.68
N TYR A 29 -13.03 13.49 -2.12
CA TYR A 29 -13.36 13.44 -0.70
C TYR A 29 -12.99 12.08 -0.12
N ARG A 30 -12.67 12.09 1.16
CA ARG A 30 -12.43 10.89 1.94
C ARG A 30 -13.28 10.94 3.19
N LEU A 31 -14.13 9.96 3.36
CA LEU A 31 -14.89 9.79 4.59
C LEU A 31 -14.14 8.82 5.49
N PRO A 32 -13.67 9.24 6.65
CA PRO A 32 -13.15 8.30 7.64
C PRO A 32 -14.29 7.40 8.09
N THR A 33 -14.10 6.09 7.98
CA THR A 33 -15.05 5.11 8.48
C THR A 33 -14.47 4.44 9.73
N PRO A 34 -15.30 3.94 10.66
CA PRO A 34 -14.82 3.23 11.84
C PRO A 34 -13.87 2.08 11.49
N MET A 35 -14.13 1.39 10.36
CA MET A 35 -13.24 0.34 9.87
C MET A 35 -11.88 0.86 9.43
N MET A 36 -11.82 2.02 8.77
CA MET A 36 -10.55 2.65 8.39
C MET A 36 -9.74 3.06 9.62
N GLU A 37 -10.38 3.62 10.63
CA GLU A 37 -9.74 4.01 11.89
C GLU A 37 -9.17 2.78 12.63
N ARG A 38 -9.96 1.72 12.78
CA ARG A 38 -9.50 0.45 13.37
C ARG A 38 -8.34 -0.15 12.59
N THR A 39 -8.45 -0.16 11.27
CA THR A 39 -7.39 -0.66 10.38
C THR A 39 -6.11 0.14 10.53
N TYR A 40 -6.22 1.47 10.54
CA TYR A 40 -5.06 2.33 10.74
C TYR A 40 -4.40 2.08 12.10
N ALA A 41 -5.17 1.99 13.18
CA ALA A 41 -4.66 1.70 14.52
C ALA A 41 -3.85 0.39 14.56
N LEU A 42 -4.37 -0.66 13.92
CA LEU A 42 -3.69 -1.95 13.79
C LEU A 42 -2.39 -1.83 12.98
N ILE A 43 -2.43 -1.19 11.82
CA ILE A 43 -1.26 -1.00 10.95
C ILE A 43 -0.20 -0.17 11.66
N ARG A 44 -0.62 0.93 12.29
CA ARG A 44 0.25 1.82 13.06
C ARG A 44 1.06 1.07 14.13
N GLU A 45 0.39 0.22 14.89
CA GLU A 45 1.04 -0.62 15.90
C GLU A 45 2.09 -1.54 15.27
N ARG A 46 1.79 -2.21 14.14
CA ARG A 46 2.74 -3.09 13.44
C ARG A 46 3.96 -2.32 12.92
N VAL A 47 3.72 -1.14 12.35
CA VAL A 47 4.79 -0.26 11.87
C VAL A 47 5.66 0.23 13.03
N TRP A 48 5.05 0.64 14.15
CA TRP A 48 5.80 1.02 15.36
C TRP A 48 6.65 -0.13 15.89
N MET A 49 6.07 -1.33 15.99
CA MET A 49 6.77 -2.54 16.42
C MET A 49 7.75 -3.09 15.39
N LYS A 50 7.86 -2.46 14.22
CA LYS A 50 8.71 -2.89 13.08
C LYS A 50 8.47 -4.35 12.69
N ARG A 51 7.21 -4.79 12.70
CA ARG A 51 6.81 -6.11 12.24
C ARG A 51 7.06 -6.25 10.74
N THR A 52 7.38 -7.47 10.30
CA THR A 52 7.79 -7.70 8.91
C THR A 52 6.65 -7.61 7.91
N GLY A 53 5.45 -8.11 8.25
CA GLY A 53 4.33 -8.06 7.31
C GLY A 53 2.98 -8.31 7.94
N VAL A 54 1.97 -7.66 7.36
CA VAL A 54 0.56 -7.80 7.64
C VAL A 54 -0.22 -7.73 6.32
N TYR A 55 -1.27 -8.54 6.17
CA TYR A 55 -2.13 -8.43 5.00
C TYR A 55 -3.61 -8.31 5.38
N LEU A 56 -4.26 -7.38 4.71
CA LEU A 56 -5.68 -7.13 4.83
C LEU A 56 -6.40 -7.71 3.60
N TYR A 57 -7.50 -8.39 3.81
CA TYR A 57 -8.26 -8.95 2.70
C TYR A 57 -9.75 -8.65 2.84
N ALA A 58 -10.38 -8.34 1.74
CA ALA A 58 -11.81 -8.05 1.65
C ALA A 58 -12.33 -8.21 0.23
N SER A 59 -13.63 -8.32 0.11
CA SER A 59 -14.34 -8.32 -1.18
C SER A 59 -13.99 -7.09 -2.02
N PRO A 60 -14.16 -7.15 -3.35
CA PRO A 60 -14.04 -5.98 -4.20
C PRO A 60 -14.96 -4.84 -3.75
N ARG A 61 -14.56 -3.58 -4.01
CA ARG A 61 -15.35 -2.36 -3.76
C ARG A 61 -15.65 -2.05 -2.28
N THR A 62 -14.90 -2.59 -1.34
CA THR A 62 -15.02 -2.30 0.10
C THR A 62 -14.21 -1.08 0.57
N GLY A 63 -13.55 -0.34 -0.32
CA GLY A 63 -12.76 0.84 0.05
C GLY A 63 -11.29 0.55 0.41
N LYS A 64 -10.76 -0.66 0.12
CA LYS A 64 -9.35 -1.03 0.40
C LYS A 64 -8.33 -0.03 -0.14
N THR A 65 -8.46 0.37 -1.40
CA THR A 65 -7.55 1.33 -2.03
C THR A 65 -7.59 2.68 -1.34
N THR A 66 -8.78 3.18 -0.99
CA THR A 66 -8.95 4.43 -0.23
C THR A 66 -8.32 4.32 1.16
N CYS A 67 -8.50 3.17 1.82
CA CYS A 67 -7.84 2.89 3.11
C CYS A 67 -6.31 2.84 2.97
N ALA A 68 -5.77 2.21 1.93
CA ALA A 68 -4.33 2.17 1.65
C ALA A 68 -3.75 3.58 1.43
N GLU A 69 -4.46 4.44 0.72
CA GLU A 69 -4.08 5.84 0.48
C GLU A 69 -4.11 6.67 1.78
N ALA A 70 -5.18 6.54 2.55
CA ALA A 70 -5.29 7.22 3.84
C ALA A 70 -4.21 6.75 4.81
N THR A 71 -3.95 5.43 4.86
CA THR A 71 -2.89 4.83 5.66
C THR A 71 -1.52 5.41 5.28
N GLN A 72 -1.20 5.51 3.99
CA GLN A 72 0.06 6.11 3.53
C GLN A 72 0.22 7.54 4.03
N ALA A 73 -0.83 8.37 3.88
CA ALA A 73 -0.79 9.78 4.28
C ALA A 73 -0.61 9.94 5.81
N LEU A 74 -1.33 9.14 6.60
CA LEU A 74 -1.25 9.17 8.06
C LEU A 74 0.11 8.69 8.57
N LEU A 75 0.61 7.57 8.04
CA LEU A 75 1.93 7.06 8.40
C LEU A 75 3.04 8.05 8.02
N PHE A 76 2.95 8.72 6.88
CA PHE A 76 3.91 9.73 6.47
C PHE A 76 3.97 10.91 7.44
N SER A 77 2.81 11.34 7.95
CA SER A 77 2.73 12.39 8.97
C SER A 77 3.27 11.96 10.32
N GLU A 78 2.95 10.73 10.74
CA GLU A 78 3.28 10.23 12.07
C GLU A 78 4.73 9.72 12.19
N PHE A 79 5.28 9.16 11.10
CA PHE A 79 6.63 8.59 11.06
C PHE A 79 7.54 9.31 10.06
N PRO A 80 7.90 10.59 10.27
CA PRO A 80 8.62 11.41 9.28
C PRO A 80 10.01 10.87 8.94
N LYS A 81 10.61 10.06 9.81
CA LYS A 81 11.91 9.41 9.57
C LYS A 81 11.81 8.12 8.76
N PHE A 82 10.61 7.58 8.54
CA PHE A 82 10.44 6.37 7.75
C PHE A 82 10.28 6.72 6.28
N HIS A 83 10.76 5.85 5.41
CA HIS A 83 10.41 5.92 4.00
C HIS A 83 9.17 5.08 3.76
N ILE A 84 8.07 5.71 3.34
CA ILE A 84 6.78 5.06 3.13
C ILE A 84 6.43 5.14 1.66
N LEU A 85 6.32 3.98 1.03
CA LEU A 85 6.02 3.84 -0.38
C LEU A 85 4.73 3.02 -0.56
N ARG A 86 3.82 3.46 -1.41
CA ARG A 86 2.67 2.68 -1.85
C ARG A 86 2.81 2.32 -3.33
N ILE A 87 2.56 1.07 -3.64
CA ILE A 87 2.51 0.54 -5.00
C ILE A 87 1.20 -0.21 -5.22
N ALA A 88 0.75 -0.27 -6.48
CA ALA A 88 -0.36 -1.11 -6.90
C ALA A 88 0.18 -2.31 -7.67
N ALA A 89 -0.07 -3.51 -7.17
CA ALA A 89 0.35 -4.73 -7.83
C ALA A 89 -0.42 -4.94 -9.14
N ARG A 90 0.30 -5.37 -10.17
CA ARG A 90 -0.26 -5.69 -11.48
C ARG A 90 0.03 -7.15 -11.82
N ARG A 91 -0.91 -7.80 -12.46
CA ARG A 91 -0.69 -9.17 -12.95
C ARG A 91 0.19 -9.13 -14.19
N THR A 92 1.23 -9.94 -14.22
CA THR A 92 2.03 -10.17 -15.43
C THR A 92 1.51 -11.37 -16.19
N GLN A 93 1.52 -11.31 -17.52
CA GLN A 93 1.14 -12.44 -18.37
C GLN A 93 2.19 -13.56 -18.32
N ARG A 94 3.46 -13.18 -18.17
CA ARG A 94 4.61 -14.10 -18.02
C ARG A 94 5.37 -13.75 -16.76
N PRO A 95 5.80 -14.75 -15.98
CA PRO A 95 6.72 -14.51 -14.87
C PRO A 95 7.95 -13.72 -15.32
N SER A 96 8.40 -12.79 -14.50
CA SER A 96 9.55 -11.94 -14.79
C SER A 96 10.43 -11.86 -13.54
N ASP A 97 11.70 -11.98 -13.72
CA ASP A 97 12.72 -11.88 -12.67
C ASP A 97 12.96 -10.44 -12.16
N ALA A 98 12.24 -9.47 -12.73
CA ALA A 98 12.42 -8.05 -12.46
C ALA A 98 11.10 -7.30 -12.19
N HIS A 99 9.96 -7.99 -12.15
CA HIS A 99 8.65 -7.33 -12.08
C HIS A 99 8.47 -6.52 -10.80
N MET A 100 8.78 -7.13 -9.66
CA MET A 100 8.64 -6.47 -8.36
C MET A 100 9.58 -5.27 -8.21
N PHE A 101 10.81 -5.39 -8.69
CA PHE A 101 11.78 -4.28 -8.68
C PHE A 101 11.28 -3.10 -9.51
N ARG A 102 10.68 -3.36 -10.68
CA ARG A 102 10.09 -2.31 -11.53
C ARG A 102 8.92 -1.62 -10.83
N LEU A 103 8.03 -2.37 -10.18
CA LEU A 103 6.90 -1.80 -9.44
C LEU A 103 7.36 -0.86 -8.33
N ILE A 104 8.40 -1.25 -7.60
CA ILE A 104 8.97 -0.42 -6.52
C ILE A 104 9.61 0.85 -7.11
N LEU A 105 10.42 0.72 -8.15
CA LEU A 105 11.10 1.87 -8.79
C LEU A 105 10.11 2.83 -9.47
N GLU A 106 9.06 2.30 -10.12
CA GLU A 106 7.97 3.12 -10.66
C GLU A 106 7.26 3.90 -9.55
N GLY A 107 7.00 3.25 -8.41
CA GLY A 107 6.40 3.91 -7.24
C GLY A 107 7.29 5.02 -6.65
N MET A 108 8.60 4.91 -6.80
CA MET A 108 9.59 5.94 -6.40
C MET A 108 9.79 7.03 -7.46
N ASN A 109 9.10 6.96 -8.61
CA ASN A 109 9.33 7.82 -9.79
C ASN A 109 10.78 7.75 -10.32
N HIS A 110 11.43 6.60 -10.18
CA HIS A 110 12.78 6.39 -10.70
C HIS A 110 12.77 6.28 -12.23
N ALA A 111 13.65 7.00 -12.89
CA ALA A 111 13.78 6.95 -14.35
C ALA A 111 14.43 5.61 -14.77
N LEU A 112 13.63 4.73 -15.35
CA LEU A 112 14.12 3.43 -15.83
C LEU A 112 14.80 3.56 -17.19
N SER A 113 15.95 2.90 -17.36
CA SER A 113 16.60 2.74 -18.66
C SER A 113 15.76 1.85 -19.60
N LYS A 114 15.99 1.92 -20.91
CA LYS A 114 15.15 1.21 -21.90
C LYS A 114 15.16 -0.31 -21.76
N ARG A 115 16.23 -0.93 -21.27
CA ARG A 115 16.37 -2.39 -21.10
C ARG A 115 17.26 -2.72 -19.90
N PRO A 116 16.83 -2.44 -18.66
CA PRO A 116 17.62 -2.74 -17.48
C PRO A 116 17.60 -4.25 -17.19
N THR A 117 18.73 -4.78 -16.70
CA THR A 117 18.79 -6.15 -16.16
C THR A 117 18.09 -6.22 -14.80
N ALA A 118 17.70 -7.42 -14.37
CA ALA A 118 17.12 -7.64 -13.05
C ALA A 118 18.05 -7.19 -11.93
N ASP A 119 19.34 -7.51 -12.04
CA ASP A 119 20.37 -7.11 -11.07
C ASP A 119 20.47 -5.59 -10.95
N LEU A 120 20.50 -4.86 -12.07
CA LEU A 120 20.56 -3.40 -12.05
C LEU A 120 19.32 -2.82 -11.36
N LEU A 121 18.13 -3.36 -11.64
CA LEU A 121 16.90 -2.91 -11.01
C LEU A 121 16.90 -3.19 -9.51
N PHE A 122 17.37 -4.37 -9.09
CA PHE A 122 17.52 -4.71 -7.69
C PHE A 122 18.46 -3.74 -6.95
N HIS A 123 19.64 -3.46 -7.54
CA HIS A 123 20.59 -2.50 -6.98
C HIS A 123 20.02 -1.09 -6.89
N ASN A 124 19.26 -0.66 -7.90
CA ASN A 124 18.60 0.65 -7.89
C ASN A 124 17.54 0.73 -6.79
N VAL A 125 16.70 -0.31 -6.60
CA VAL A 125 15.75 -0.35 -5.48
C VAL A 125 16.46 -0.17 -4.14
N LYS A 126 17.53 -0.93 -3.90
CA LYS A 126 18.31 -0.83 -2.67
C LYS A 126 18.89 0.58 -2.49
N ALA A 127 19.53 1.13 -3.52
CA ALA A 127 20.15 2.44 -3.47
C ALA A 127 19.12 3.56 -3.21
N ASP A 128 17.99 3.54 -3.91
CA ASP A 128 16.95 4.55 -3.75
C ASP A 128 16.34 4.53 -2.34
N VAL A 129 16.04 3.34 -1.80
CA VAL A 129 15.56 3.22 -0.41
C VAL A 129 16.57 3.79 0.57
N MET A 130 17.86 3.47 0.40
CA MET A 130 18.93 3.99 1.26
C MET A 130 19.05 5.52 1.18
N VAL A 131 19.00 6.09 -0.01
CA VAL A 131 19.05 7.54 -0.24
C VAL A 131 17.85 8.24 0.43
N GLN A 132 16.64 7.70 0.23
CA GLN A 132 15.43 8.25 0.83
C GLN A 132 15.45 8.20 2.36
N LEU A 133 15.97 7.14 2.94
CA LEU A 133 16.10 6.99 4.39
C LEU A 133 17.20 7.87 4.95
N ALA A 134 18.34 7.97 4.27
CA ALA A 134 19.42 8.86 4.67
C ALA A 134 18.98 10.34 4.71
N ALA A 135 18.22 10.77 3.69
CA ALA A 135 17.66 12.13 3.63
C ALA A 135 16.68 12.43 4.80
N ARG A 136 16.04 11.40 5.37
CA ARG A 136 15.11 11.51 6.51
C ARG A 136 15.76 11.27 7.87
N GLY A 137 17.01 10.84 7.90
CA GLY A 137 17.70 10.40 9.12
C GLY A 137 17.04 9.17 9.76
N GLY A 138 16.51 8.26 8.93
CA GLY A 138 15.78 7.07 9.34
C GLY A 138 16.43 5.76 8.91
N SER A 139 15.89 4.65 9.41
CA SER A 139 16.36 3.28 9.10
C SER A 139 15.21 2.29 8.94
N HIS A 140 14.02 2.75 8.56
CA HIS A 140 12.87 1.87 8.39
C HIS A 140 12.08 2.19 7.11
N PHE A 141 11.90 1.18 6.27
CA PHE A 141 11.12 1.24 5.04
C PHE A 141 9.76 0.57 5.23
N VAL A 142 8.70 1.27 4.86
CA VAL A 142 7.33 0.75 4.86
C VAL A 142 6.83 0.66 3.43
N LEU A 143 6.55 -0.54 2.98
CA LEU A 143 6.00 -0.80 1.65
C LEU A 143 4.52 -1.19 1.77
N ILE A 144 3.65 -0.36 1.22
CA ILE A 144 2.21 -0.63 1.12
C ILE A 144 1.94 -1.18 -0.28
N ILE A 145 1.39 -2.39 -0.36
CA ILE A 145 1.07 -3.07 -1.62
C ILE A 145 -0.45 -3.18 -1.75
N ASP A 146 -1.02 -2.43 -2.67
CA ASP A 146 -2.42 -2.62 -3.06
C ASP A 146 -2.53 -3.76 -4.08
N GLU A 147 -3.64 -4.51 -4.07
CA GLU A 147 -3.92 -5.63 -4.95
C GLU A 147 -2.87 -6.78 -4.85
N MET A 148 -2.33 -7.04 -3.67
CA MET A 148 -1.27 -8.04 -3.40
C MET A 148 -1.56 -9.42 -4.01
N HIS A 149 -2.84 -9.83 -4.12
CA HIS A 149 -3.26 -11.10 -4.70
C HIS A 149 -2.89 -11.24 -6.19
N ARG A 150 -2.50 -10.16 -6.87
CA ARG A 150 -2.06 -10.14 -8.27
C ARG A 150 -0.60 -10.52 -8.46
N LEU A 151 0.21 -10.45 -7.40
CA LEU A 151 1.62 -10.86 -7.45
C LEU A 151 1.72 -12.40 -7.56
N ASN A 152 2.72 -12.89 -8.25
CA ASN A 152 3.05 -14.31 -8.30
C ASN A 152 4.13 -14.68 -7.28
N ASP A 153 4.51 -15.95 -7.18
CA ASP A 153 5.49 -16.43 -6.21
C ASP A 153 6.89 -15.85 -6.48
N LEU A 154 7.27 -15.69 -7.76
CA LEU A 154 8.55 -15.07 -8.14
C LEU A 154 8.62 -13.59 -7.71
N ASP A 155 7.49 -12.86 -7.77
CA ASP A 155 7.41 -11.49 -7.28
C ASP A 155 7.65 -11.43 -5.76
N LEU A 156 7.12 -12.42 -5.01
CA LEU A 156 7.35 -12.53 -3.57
C LEU A 156 8.81 -12.88 -3.24
N GLU A 157 9.45 -13.72 -4.04
CA GLU A 157 10.89 -14.03 -3.92
C GLU A 157 11.74 -12.78 -4.18
N GLN A 158 11.42 -11.98 -5.19
CA GLN A 158 12.07 -10.69 -5.43
C GLN A 158 11.88 -9.74 -4.25
N LEU A 159 10.69 -9.68 -3.69
CA LEU A 159 10.42 -8.87 -2.49
C LEU A 159 11.23 -9.35 -1.29
N LEU A 160 11.39 -10.67 -1.13
CA LEU A 160 12.23 -11.27 -0.09
C LEU A 160 13.71 -10.90 -0.29
N ALA A 161 14.19 -10.88 -1.54
CA ALA A 161 15.55 -10.44 -1.85
C ALA A 161 15.78 -8.98 -1.42
N VAL A 162 14.84 -8.08 -1.72
CA VAL A 162 14.89 -6.68 -1.27
C VAL A 162 14.91 -6.59 0.26
N HIS A 163 14.00 -7.33 0.93
CA HIS A 163 13.92 -7.35 2.38
C HIS A 163 15.26 -7.78 3.02
N ASN A 164 15.84 -8.87 2.52
CA ASN A 164 17.11 -9.40 3.03
C ASN A 164 18.26 -8.42 2.77
N ALA A 165 18.32 -7.82 1.59
CA ALA A 165 19.35 -6.84 1.24
C ALA A 165 19.29 -5.59 2.13
N LEU A 166 18.10 -5.09 2.45
CA LEU A 166 17.91 -3.97 3.37
C LEU A 166 18.29 -4.35 4.81
N GLN A 167 17.96 -5.57 5.23
CA GLN A 167 18.34 -6.08 6.55
C GLN A 167 19.86 -6.14 6.73
N MET A 168 20.62 -6.51 5.71
CA MET A 168 22.09 -6.50 5.73
C MET A 168 22.64 -5.07 5.96
N GLU A 169 21.96 -4.05 5.50
CA GLU A 169 22.27 -2.63 5.74
C GLU A 169 21.67 -2.09 7.06
N LYS A 170 21.17 -2.97 7.92
CA LYS A 170 20.49 -2.60 9.19
C LYS A 170 19.24 -1.73 9.00
N ILE A 171 18.61 -1.81 7.84
CA ILE A 171 17.35 -1.16 7.51
C ILE A 171 16.23 -2.15 7.75
N GLY A 172 15.30 -1.79 8.64
CA GLY A 172 14.07 -2.56 8.85
C GLY A 172 13.10 -2.37 7.68
N MET A 173 12.30 -3.40 7.40
CA MET A 173 11.23 -3.30 6.40
C MET A 173 9.92 -3.90 6.93
N THR A 174 8.84 -3.13 6.81
CA THR A 174 7.47 -3.59 7.05
C THR A 174 6.68 -3.57 5.75
N THR A 175 6.02 -4.68 5.43
CA THR A 175 5.12 -4.77 4.27
C THR A 175 3.68 -4.80 4.73
N ILE A 176 2.86 -3.88 4.21
CA ILE A 176 1.42 -3.79 4.46
C ILE A 176 0.72 -4.09 3.15
N SER A 177 -0.06 -5.16 3.12
CA SER A 177 -0.67 -5.63 1.88
C SER A 177 -2.19 -5.55 1.94
N PHE A 178 -2.81 -5.03 0.87
CA PHE A 178 -4.25 -5.08 0.66
C PHE A 178 -4.55 -6.06 -0.47
N ALA A 179 -5.48 -6.98 -0.24
CA ALA A 179 -5.77 -8.07 -1.16
C ALA A 179 -7.26 -8.36 -1.26
N GLN A 180 -7.63 -9.17 -2.24
CA GLN A 180 -8.93 -9.82 -2.33
C GLN A 180 -8.88 -11.19 -1.65
N PRO A 181 -10.03 -11.84 -1.36
CA PRO A 181 -10.10 -13.12 -0.64
C PRO A 181 -9.26 -14.25 -1.24
N GLU A 182 -8.98 -14.19 -2.55
CA GLU A 182 -8.14 -15.16 -3.27
C GLU A 182 -6.71 -15.27 -2.72
N ILE A 183 -6.26 -14.28 -1.96
CA ILE A 183 -4.97 -14.33 -1.27
C ILE A 183 -4.89 -15.53 -0.31
N ARG A 184 -6.02 -15.99 0.24
CA ARG A 184 -6.07 -17.13 1.15
C ARG A 184 -5.70 -18.45 0.46
N GLU A 185 -6.11 -18.62 -0.80
CA GLU A 185 -5.73 -19.77 -1.61
C GLU A 185 -4.22 -19.76 -1.87
N ARG A 186 -3.66 -18.57 -2.12
CA ARG A 186 -2.21 -18.42 -2.26
C ARG A 186 -1.47 -18.75 -0.98
N VAL A 187 -1.94 -18.28 0.16
CA VAL A 187 -1.35 -18.62 1.47
C VAL A 187 -1.33 -20.14 1.66
N THR A 188 -2.44 -20.82 1.39
CA THR A 188 -2.53 -22.29 1.44
C THR A 188 -1.55 -22.94 0.46
N GLY A 189 -1.47 -22.45 -0.77
CA GLY A 189 -0.53 -22.96 -1.77
C GLY A 189 0.93 -22.78 -1.37
N LEU A 190 1.32 -21.65 -0.78
CA LEU A 190 2.66 -21.41 -0.26
C LEU A 190 2.98 -22.34 0.92
N MET A 191 2.01 -22.56 1.83
CA MET A 191 2.15 -23.52 2.93
C MET A 191 2.42 -24.93 2.41
N THR A 192 1.63 -25.39 1.44
CA THR A 192 1.77 -26.72 0.86
C THR A 192 3.13 -26.92 0.17
N ARG A 193 3.68 -25.86 -0.44
CA ARG A 193 5.00 -25.88 -1.08
C ARG A 193 6.17 -25.64 -0.11
N GLY A 194 5.91 -25.48 1.19
CA GLY A 194 6.95 -25.26 2.20
C GLY A 194 7.60 -23.87 2.14
N GLN A 195 6.96 -22.88 1.51
CA GLN A 195 7.48 -21.51 1.36
C GLN A 195 7.28 -20.68 2.65
N HIS A 196 7.76 -21.22 3.77
CA HIS A 196 7.55 -20.62 5.10
C HIS A 196 8.16 -19.23 5.25
N GLN A 197 9.27 -18.96 4.55
CA GLN A 197 9.91 -17.64 4.62
C GLN A 197 9.04 -16.54 4.03
N LEU A 198 8.39 -16.77 2.89
CA LEU A 198 7.49 -15.82 2.26
C LEU A 198 6.27 -15.56 3.13
N LEU A 199 5.71 -16.63 3.72
CA LEU A 199 4.59 -16.52 4.65
C LEU A 199 4.95 -15.70 5.87
N ALA A 200 6.04 -16.04 6.55
CA ALA A 200 6.46 -15.36 7.77
C ALA A 200 6.80 -13.88 7.56
N ARG A 201 7.28 -13.51 6.37
CA ARG A 201 7.68 -12.14 6.07
C ARG A 201 6.53 -11.28 5.58
N PHE A 202 5.61 -11.81 4.80
CA PHE A 202 4.64 -10.97 4.07
C PHE A 202 3.18 -11.32 4.35
N LEU A 203 2.89 -12.55 4.76
CA LEU A 203 1.52 -13.08 4.86
C LEU A 203 1.26 -13.73 6.23
N ALA A 204 1.96 -13.30 7.29
CA ALA A 204 1.85 -13.90 8.61
C ALA A 204 0.56 -13.54 9.34
N GLU A 205 0.11 -12.29 9.23
CA GLU A 205 -1.02 -11.77 9.99
C GLU A 205 -2.19 -11.40 9.05
N PRO A 206 -3.22 -12.27 8.93
CA PRO A 206 -4.44 -11.95 8.19
C PRO A 206 -5.34 -11.01 8.98
N ILE A 207 -5.80 -9.93 8.34
CA ILE A 207 -6.81 -9.03 8.89
C ILE A 207 -7.98 -8.97 7.91
N LEU A 208 -9.17 -9.31 8.37
CA LEU A 208 -10.38 -9.09 7.60
C LEU A 208 -10.71 -7.60 7.59
N PHE A 209 -10.82 -7.01 6.40
CA PHE A 209 -11.28 -5.64 6.22
C PHE A 209 -12.77 -5.69 5.84
N GLU A 210 -13.60 -5.38 6.80
CA GLU A 210 -15.05 -5.44 6.63
C GLU A 210 -15.50 -4.20 5.92
N GLY A 211 -15.76 -3.62 5.14
CA GLY A 211 -16.33 -2.36 4.64
C GLY A 211 -17.27 -1.70 5.65
N CYS A 212 -18.09 -0.81 5.19
CA CYS A 212 -19.19 -0.27 5.99
C CYS A 212 -20.43 -1.17 5.77
N PRO A 213 -20.79 -2.03 6.74
CA PRO A 213 -21.90 -2.96 6.56
C PRO A 213 -23.27 -2.31 6.68
N SER A 214 -23.38 -1.13 7.29
CA SER A 214 -24.63 -0.41 7.46
C SER A 214 -24.51 1.07 7.09
N VAL A 215 -25.66 1.76 7.00
CA VAL A 215 -25.73 3.20 6.76
C VAL A 215 -25.37 3.98 8.03
N ASP A 216 -25.40 3.33 9.17
CA ASP A 216 -25.11 3.92 10.49
C ASP A 216 -23.62 3.81 10.88
N ASP A 217 -22.83 3.08 10.09
CA ASP A 217 -21.37 2.97 10.19
C ASP A 217 -20.67 4.00 9.26
#